data_bcf50e7b4dd7b5a9e799dddacb76058d
#
_entry.id   bcf50e7b4dd7b5a9e799dddacb76058d
#
_cell.length_a   1.000
_cell.length_b   1.000
_cell.length_c   1.000
_cell.angle_alpha   90.00
_cell.angle_beta   90.00
_cell.angle_gamma   90.00
#
_symmetry.space_group_name_H-M   'P 1'
#
loop_
_entity.id
_entity.type
_entity.pdbx_description
1 polymer ?
#
loop_
_entity_poly.entity_id
_entity_poly.type
_entity_poly.pdbx_seq_one_letter_code
_entity_poly.pdbx_strand_id
1 'polypeptide(L)'
;DRGFSGGQEHDYGRSLSPELAMHDDVLLVWEMNGAPLLPQHGFPLRLIVPGWYGMASVKWLDRIEVIDRPFDGFQQVGTYVYREGPDEPGTPVTTMRVRSLMVPPGIPDVYTRQRLVDRGPVKLFGRAWSGEGAAIEKVEVAVDGQWAEATLEPELGRYAWRGWSFEWDAPPGEHELLCRASDSTGAVQPLEQRFDVTGFGNNAVQRQHVTVR
;
A
#
# COMPACT_ATOMS: atom_id res chain seq x y z
N ASP A 1 -6.43 17.52 12.46
CA ASP A 1 -7.59 17.76 11.58
C ASP A 1 -8.89 17.47 12.32
N ARG A 2 -9.85 18.35 12.15
CA ARG A 2 -11.22 18.11 12.57
C ARG A 2 -12.08 17.75 11.36
N GLY A 3 -12.87 16.73 11.49
CA GLY A 3 -13.82 16.29 10.48
C GLY A 3 -15.24 16.30 11.04
N PHE A 4 -16.22 16.35 10.15
CA PHE A 4 -17.62 16.25 10.49
C PHE A 4 -18.21 15.02 9.79
N SER A 5 -18.67 14.05 10.56
CA SER A 5 -19.27 12.83 10.03
C SER A 5 -20.32 12.28 10.99
N GLY A 6 -21.40 11.71 10.44
CA GLY A 6 -22.49 11.18 11.28
C GLY A 6 -23.18 12.22 12.16
N GLY A 7 -23.12 13.51 11.79
CA GLY A 7 -23.70 14.61 12.58
C GLY A 7 -22.86 15.08 13.76
N GLN A 8 -21.61 14.59 13.88
CA GLN A 8 -20.70 14.95 14.98
C GLN A 8 -19.35 15.41 14.44
N GLU A 9 -18.71 16.31 15.19
CA GLU A 9 -17.32 16.72 14.96
C GLU A 9 -16.38 15.70 15.60
N HIS A 10 -15.35 15.29 14.85
CA HIS A 10 -14.35 14.34 15.29
C HIS A 10 -12.95 14.90 15.08
N ASP A 11 -12.10 14.79 16.08
CA ASP A 11 -10.66 14.97 15.92
C ASP A 11 -10.06 13.73 15.24
N TYR A 12 -9.04 13.93 14.42
CA TYR A 12 -8.33 12.82 13.80
C TYR A 12 -7.36 12.21 14.81
N GLY A 13 -7.65 11.01 15.27
CA GLY A 13 -6.84 10.29 16.25
C GLY A 13 -6.64 8.83 15.86
N ARG A 14 -5.49 8.28 16.26
CA ARG A 14 -5.14 6.86 16.13
C ARG A 14 -4.48 6.39 17.40
N SER A 15 -4.65 5.11 17.75
CA SER A 15 -3.92 4.50 18.86
C SER A 15 -2.94 3.45 18.37
N LEU A 16 -1.88 3.30 19.11
CA LEU A 16 -0.88 2.25 18.99
C LEU A 16 -0.79 1.52 20.34
N SER A 17 -0.38 0.25 20.33
CA SER A 17 0.00 -0.39 21.58
C SER A 17 1.26 0.27 22.16
N PRO A 18 1.48 0.23 23.47
CA PRO A 18 2.70 0.78 24.07
C PRO A 18 3.99 0.19 23.47
N GLU A 19 3.99 -1.11 23.21
CA GLU A 19 5.15 -1.81 22.60
C GLU A 19 5.47 -1.24 21.22
N LEU A 20 4.44 -1.04 20.38
CA LEU A 20 4.63 -0.47 19.05
C LEU A 20 5.02 1.01 19.13
N ALA A 21 4.38 1.79 20.00
CA ALA A 21 4.68 3.21 20.16
C ALA A 21 6.12 3.49 20.62
N MET A 22 6.72 2.54 21.35
CA MET A 22 8.10 2.61 21.86
C MET A 22 9.11 1.91 20.95
N HIS A 23 8.68 1.38 19.80
CA HIS A 23 9.60 0.75 18.85
C HIS A 23 10.50 1.79 18.20
N ASP A 24 11.79 1.48 18.02
CA ASP A 24 12.81 2.41 17.50
C ASP A 24 12.49 2.96 16.10
N ASP A 25 11.73 2.22 15.30
CA ASP A 25 11.33 2.65 13.96
C ASP A 25 10.05 3.52 13.94
N VAL A 26 9.35 3.66 15.06
CA VAL A 26 8.21 4.58 15.20
C VAL A 26 8.72 5.95 15.57
N LEU A 27 8.55 6.92 14.69
CA LEU A 27 9.24 8.19 14.75
C LEU A 27 8.28 9.38 14.87
N LEU A 28 8.67 10.35 15.67
CA LEU A 28 8.16 11.72 15.58
C LEU A 28 9.10 12.51 14.68
N VAL A 29 8.61 12.98 13.55
CA VAL A 29 9.45 13.63 12.54
C VAL A 29 9.00 15.06 12.26
N TRP A 30 9.96 15.95 12.07
CA TRP A 30 9.78 17.37 11.75
C TRP A 30 10.52 17.78 10.47
N GLU A 31 11.32 16.85 9.92
CA GLU A 31 12.08 17.03 8.68
C GLU A 31 11.92 15.82 7.76
N MET A 32 12.11 16.03 6.47
CA MET A 32 12.13 14.98 5.46
C MET A 32 13.19 15.30 4.43
N ASN A 33 14.11 14.36 4.15
CA ASN A 33 15.19 14.51 3.17
C ASN A 33 16.06 15.76 3.41
N GLY A 34 16.37 16.07 4.69
CA GLY A 34 17.22 17.18 5.07
C GLY A 34 16.57 18.57 5.01
N ALA A 35 15.25 18.65 4.89
CA ALA A 35 14.49 19.89 4.89
C ALA A 35 13.28 19.78 5.86
N PRO A 36 12.81 20.90 6.46
CA PRO A 36 11.60 20.93 7.25
C PRO A 36 10.40 20.36 6.47
N LEU A 37 9.49 19.72 7.18
CA LEU A 37 8.25 19.22 6.58
C LEU A 37 7.49 20.36 5.90
N LEU A 38 6.92 20.06 4.74
CA LEU A 38 5.94 20.98 4.13
C LEU A 38 4.58 20.85 4.86
N PRO A 39 3.72 21.89 4.83
CA PRO A 39 2.41 21.84 5.48
C PRO A 39 1.58 20.61 5.10
N GLN A 40 1.53 20.25 3.81
CA GLN A 40 0.81 19.07 3.34
C GLN A 40 1.41 17.74 3.80
N HIS A 41 2.68 17.73 4.22
CA HIS A 41 3.36 16.57 4.79
C HIS A 41 3.25 16.47 6.31
N GLY A 42 2.63 17.48 6.96
CA GLY A 42 2.32 17.46 8.39
C GLY A 42 3.19 18.38 9.25
N PHE A 43 3.81 19.44 8.65
CA PHE A 43 4.51 20.47 9.45
C PHE A 43 3.60 21.00 10.57
N PRO A 44 4.08 21.23 11.81
CA PRO A 44 5.48 21.12 12.22
C PRO A 44 5.93 19.71 12.64
N LEU A 45 5.01 18.82 13.00
CA LEU A 45 5.32 17.50 13.56
C LEU A 45 4.35 16.46 13.04
N ARG A 46 4.86 15.29 12.73
CA ARG A 46 4.04 14.13 12.39
C ARG A 46 4.57 12.84 13.02
N LEU A 47 3.68 11.87 13.17
CA LEU A 47 4.01 10.49 13.50
C LEU A 47 4.32 9.72 12.21
N ILE A 48 5.29 8.82 12.26
CA ILE A 48 5.56 7.79 11.26
C ILE A 48 5.48 6.43 11.93
N VAL A 49 4.63 5.54 11.37
CA VAL A 49 4.47 4.15 11.80
C VAL A 49 4.77 3.27 10.59
N PRO A 50 6.03 2.83 10.40
CA PRO A 50 6.43 2.06 9.24
C PRO A 50 5.68 0.72 9.16
N GLY A 51 5.37 0.27 7.94
CA GLY A 51 4.65 -0.97 7.70
C GLY A 51 3.13 -0.90 7.94
N TRP A 52 2.62 0.18 8.53
CA TRP A 52 1.19 0.42 8.64
C TRP A 52 0.65 1.23 7.47
N TYR A 53 -0.65 1.12 7.21
CA TYR A 53 -1.29 2.03 6.25
C TYR A 53 -1.14 3.48 6.69
N GLY A 54 -0.96 4.39 5.75
CA GLY A 54 -0.58 5.78 5.97
C GLY A 54 -1.48 6.58 6.91
N MET A 55 -2.75 6.15 7.14
CA MET A 55 -3.64 6.80 8.10
C MET A 55 -3.16 6.68 9.55
N ALA A 56 -2.29 5.72 9.89
CA ALA A 56 -1.69 5.62 11.22
C ALA A 56 -0.58 6.65 11.45
N SER A 57 0.03 7.14 10.38
CA SER A 57 1.09 8.16 10.43
C SER A 57 0.50 9.57 10.50
N VAL A 58 -0.03 9.92 11.68
CA VAL A 58 -0.79 11.16 11.93
C VAL A 58 0.04 12.39 11.60
N LYS A 59 -0.50 13.28 10.76
CA LYS A 59 0.08 14.58 10.42
C LYS A 59 -0.43 15.67 11.36
N TRP A 60 0.31 16.79 11.47
CA TRP A 60 -0.03 17.91 12.37
C TRP A 60 -0.30 17.43 13.79
N LEU A 61 0.61 16.59 14.29
CA LEU A 61 0.49 16.00 15.61
C LEU A 61 0.58 17.08 16.68
N ASP A 62 -0.46 17.19 17.52
CA ASP A 62 -0.57 18.18 18.59
C ASP A 62 -0.66 17.54 19.98
N ARG A 63 -1.10 16.27 20.06
CA ARG A 63 -1.29 15.59 21.34
C ARG A 63 -0.95 14.10 21.26
N ILE A 64 -0.27 13.62 22.30
CA ILE A 64 -0.06 12.20 22.58
C ILE A 64 -0.60 11.95 23.97
N GLU A 65 -1.45 10.95 24.12
CA GLU A 65 -2.10 10.61 25.38
C GLU A 65 -1.93 9.13 25.68
N VAL A 66 -1.53 8.80 26.90
CA VAL A 66 -1.51 7.42 27.40
C VAL A 66 -2.86 7.14 28.04
N ILE A 67 -3.55 6.13 27.54
CA ILE A 67 -4.88 5.74 28.03
C ILE A 67 -4.85 4.30 28.54
N ASP A 68 -5.71 4.00 29.51
CA ASP A 68 -5.85 2.69 30.16
C ASP A 68 -7.06 1.89 29.67
N ARG A 69 -7.67 2.33 28.57
CA ARG A 69 -8.83 1.70 27.93
C ARG A 69 -8.62 1.58 26.43
N PRO A 70 -9.36 0.70 25.74
CA PRO A 70 -9.36 0.68 24.28
C PRO A 70 -9.72 2.05 23.70
N PHE A 71 -8.98 2.47 22.67
CA PHE A 71 -9.29 3.71 21.94
C PHE A 71 -10.49 3.52 21.03
N ASP A 72 -11.49 4.36 21.19
CA ASP A 72 -12.78 4.31 20.49
C ASP A 72 -12.97 5.47 19.50
N GLY A 73 -11.89 6.15 19.12
CA GLY A 73 -11.93 7.26 18.16
C GLY A 73 -12.55 6.85 16.82
N PHE A 74 -13.44 7.71 16.32
CA PHE A 74 -14.28 7.45 15.14
C PHE A 74 -13.50 6.91 13.93
N GLN A 75 -12.34 7.49 13.62
CA GLN A 75 -11.54 7.04 12.47
C GLN A 75 -10.97 5.63 12.65
N GLN A 76 -10.80 5.16 13.89
CA GLN A 76 -10.25 3.82 14.14
C GLN A 76 -11.30 2.74 14.21
N VAL A 77 -12.43 3.01 14.86
CA VAL A 77 -13.48 1.98 15.09
C VAL A 77 -14.70 2.17 14.20
N GLY A 78 -14.90 3.37 13.65
CA GLY A 78 -16.05 3.69 12.80
C GLY A 78 -15.74 3.65 11.30
N THR A 79 -14.57 4.18 10.89
CA THR A 79 -14.25 4.40 9.47
C THR A 79 -13.24 3.39 8.94
N TYR A 80 -12.01 3.38 9.47
CA TYR A 80 -10.93 2.52 8.95
C TYR A 80 -10.98 1.13 9.58
N VAL A 81 -11.96 0.35 9.17
CA VAL A 81 -12.20 -1.01 9.66
C VAL A 81 -12.46 -1.97 8.49
N TYR A 82 -12.09 -3.23 8.68
CA TYR A 82 -12.48 -4.32 7.80
C TYR A 82 -13.81 -4.87 8.27
N ARG A 83 -14.81 -5.03 7.36
CA ARG A 83 -16.13 -5.56 7.64
C ARG A 83 -16.61 -6.47 6.53
N GLU A 84 -17.20 -7.60 6.88
CA GLU A 84 -17.88 -8.49 5.93
C GLU A 84 -19.36 -8.13 5.77
N GLY A 85 -19.94 -7.44 6.76
CA GLY A 85 -21.32 -6.96 6.74
C GLY A 85 -21.45 -5.51 7.25
N PRO A 86 -22.51 -4.79 6.84
CA PRO A 86 -22.72 -3.39 7.20
C PRO A 86 -22.92 -3.15 8.71
N ASP A 87 -23.50 -4.16 9.42
CA ASP A 87 -23.87 -4.07 10.83
C ASP A 87 -22.78 -4.66 11.76
N GLU A 88 -21.66 -5.13 11.21
CA GLU A 88 -20.56 -5.65 12.00
C GLU A 88 -19.69 -4.54 12.56
N PRO A 89 -19.16 -4.68 13.80
CA PRO A 89 -18.25 -3.68 14.37
C PRO A 89 -16.95 -3.55 13.55
N GLY A 90 -16.52 -4.66 12.95
CA GLY A 90 -15.31 -4.73 12.13
C GLY A 90 -14.02 -4.77 12.95
N THR A 91 -12.90 -4.92 12.22
CA THR A 91 -11.55 -4.95 12.78
C THR A 91 -10.78 -3.74 12.27
N PRO A 92 -10.09 -2.97 13.12
CA PRO A 92 -9.33 -1.81 12.68
C PRO A 92 -8.29 -2.15 11.60
N VAL A 93 -8.21 -1.29 10.60
CA VAL A 93 -7.16 -1.35 9.56
C VAL A 93 -5.85 -0.91 10.21
N THR A 94 -4.81 -1.74 10.12
CA THR A 94 -3.50 -1.53 10.75
C THR A 94 -2.36 -1.67 9.75
N THR A 95 -1.76 -2.85 9.67
CA THR A 95 -0.60 -3.14 8.85
C THR A 95 -0.94 -3.30 7.37
N MET A 96 -0.03 -2.89 6.51
CA MET A 96 -0.15 -3.08 5.06
C MET A 96 -0.09 -4.57 4.71
N ARG A 97 -0.95 -4.98 3.79
CA ARG A 97 -0.90 -6.33 3.21
C ARG A 97 0.16 -6.38 2.13
N VAL A 98 0.75 -7.58 1.94
CA VAL A 98 1.70 -7.82 0.84
C VAL A 98 1.09 -7.41 -0.49
N ARG A 99 1.85 -6.65 -1.27
CA ARG A 99 1.39 -6.14 -2.57
C ARG A 99 2.56 -5.84 -3.50
N SER A 100 2.35 -6.09 -4.78
CA SER A 100 3.15 -5.57 -5.88
C SER A 100 2.30 -4.73 -6.81
N LEU A 101 2.86 -3.65 -7.32
CA LEU A 101 2.28 -2.85 -8.38
C LEU A 101 3.29 -2.74 -9.52
N MET A 102 2.80 -2.98 -10.74
CA MET A 102 3.51 -2.71 -11.97
C MET A 102 3.33 -1.25 -12.37
N VAL A 103 4.40 -0.60 -12.78
CA VAL A 103 4.27 0.64 -13.55
C VAL A 103 3.73 0.25 -14.92
N PRO A 104 2.51 0.69 -15.30
CA PRO A 104 1.90 0.27 -16.54
C PRO A 104 2.80 0.61 -17.73
N PRO A 105 3.17 -0.37 -18.57
CA PRO A 105 4.09 -0.12 -19.70
C PRO A 105 3.45 0.74 -20.79
N GLY A 106 4.27 1.29 -21.66
CA GLY A 106 3.82 2.01 -22.86
C GLY A 106 3.08 3.32 -22.57
N ILE A 107 2.28 3.76 -23.53
CA ILE A 107 1.54 5.02 -23.51
C ILE A 107 0.04 4.76 -23.31
N PRO A 108 -0.66 5.50 -22.44
CA PRO A 108 -2.10 5.36 -22.32
C PRO A 108 -2.80 5.89 -23.59
N ASP A 109 -3.69 5.13 -24.17
CA ASP A 109 -4.65 5.67 -25.13
C ASP A 109 -5.63 6.61 -24.42
N VAL A 110 -5.83 7.79 -25.00
CA VAL A 110 -6.58 8.88 -24.34
C VAL A 110 -8.05 8.50 -24.10
N TYR A 111 -8.66 7.76 -25.01
CA TYR A 111 -10.09 7.42 -24.97
C TYR A 111 -10.38 6.14 -24.21
N THR A 112 -9.65 5.05 -24.55
CA THR A 112 -9.92 3.72 -23.99
C THR A 112 -9.20 3.45 -22.69
N ARG A 113 -8.16 4.23 -22.36
CA ARG A 113 -7.25 4.00 -21.24
C ARG A 113 -6.43 2.72 -21.38
N GLN A 114 -6.50 2.01 -22.49
CA GLN A 114 -5.62 0.90 -22.80
C GLN A 114 -4.17 1.36 -22.94
N ARG A 115 -3.25 0.46 -22.70
CA ARG A 115 -1.82 0.74 -22.85
C ARG A 115 -1.35 0.31 -24.21
N LEU A 116 -0.73 1.21 -24.94
CA LEU A 116 -0.12 0.94 -26.23
C LEU A 116 1.38 0.71 -26.04
N VAL A 117 1.87 -0.42 -26.51
CA VAL A 117 3.26 -0.87 -26.36
C VAL A 117 3.81 -1.20 -27.75
N ASP A 118 5.04 -0.81 -28.03
CA ASP A 118 5.71 -1.22 -29.26
C ASP A 118 6.21 -2.67 -29.13
N ARG A 119 6.17 -3.44 -30.24
CA ARG A 119 6.65 -4.82 -30.29
C ARG A 119 8.15 -4.94 -29.99
N GLY A 120 8.56 -6.07 -29.46
CA GLY A 120 9.96 -6.40 -29.15
C GLY A 120 10.28 -6.30 -27.65
N PRO A 121 11.54 -6.09 -27.26
CA PRO A 121 11.96 -6.14 -25.88
C PRO A 121 11.35 -4.99 -25.06
N VAL A 122 10.59 -5.33 -24.03
CA VAL A 122 9.95 -4.41 -23.10
C VAL A 122 10.36 -4.76 -21.68
N LYS A 123 10.91 -3.80 -20.95
CA LYS A 123 11.19 -3.96 -19.54
C LYS A 123 9.95 -3.60 -18.73
N LEU A 124 9.32 -4.60 -18.11
CA LEU A 124 8.30 -4.41 -17.08
C LEU A 124 9.00 -4.18 -15.74
N PHE A 125 8.46 -3.30 -14.92
CA PHE A 125 9.03 -3.01 -13.60
C PHE A 125 7.99 -2.47 -12.63
N GLY A 126 8.34 -2.50 -11.34
CA GLY A 126 7.42 -2.04 -10.32
C GLY A 126 8.02 -1.99 -8.93
N ARG A 127 7.13 -1.91 -7.95
CA ARG A 127 7.47 -1.93 -6.53
C ARG A 127 6.60 -2.93 -5.79
N ALA A 128 7.20 -3.60 -4.80
CA ALA A 128 6.51 -4.51 -3.91
C ALA A 128 6.82 -4.15 -2.45
N TRP A 129 5.85 -4.38 -1.57
CA TRP A 129 5.98 -4.11 -0.14
C TRP A 129 5.11 -5.06 0.67
N SER A 130 5.41 -5.17 1.95
CA SER A 130 4.55 -5.83 2.95
C SER A 130 4.54 -5.04 4.25
N GLY A 131 3.66 -5.42 5.17
CA GLY A 131 3.56 -4.83 6.50
C GLY A 131 4.60 -5.41 7.47
N GLU A 132 4.72 -4.80 8.64
CA GLU A 132 5.54 -5.25 9.77
C GLU A 132 7.02 -5.48 9.46
N GLY A 133 7.51 -4.93 8.34
CA GLY A 133 8.89 -5.10 7.90
C GLY A 133 9.21 -6.51 7.39
N ALA A 134 8.18 -7.27 6.96
CA ALA A 134 8.37 -8.53 6.27
C ALA A 134 9.06 -8.27 4.91
N ALA A 135 10.16 -8.99 4.65
CA ALA A 135 10.90 -8.84 3.40
C ALA A 135 10.10 -9.40 2.21
N ILE A 136 10.16 -8.76 1.07
CA ILE A 136 9.65 -9.33 -0.18
C ILE A 136 10.65 -10.37 -0.67
N GLU A 137 10.23 -11.62 -0.71
CA GLU A 137 11.07 -12.74 -1.16
C GLU A 137 10.95 -13.01 -2.64
N LYS A 138 9.76 -12.81 -3.19
CA LYS A 138 9.49 -13.09 -4.60
C LYS A 138 8.48 -12.12 -5.18
N VAL A 139 8.70 -11.74 -6.44
CA VAL A 139 7.69 -11.14 -7.31
C VAL A 139 7.59 -12.00 -8.56
N GLU A 140 6.38 -12.32 -8.96
CA GLU A 140 6.08 -13.03 -10.19
C GLU A 140 5.29 -12.12 -11.12
N VAL A 141 5.57 -12.23 -12.41
CA VAL A 141 4.85 -11.54 -13.48
C VAL A 141 4.14 -12.59 -14.32
N ALA A 142 2.90 -12.34 -14.68
CA ALA A 142 2.21 -13.14 -15.68
C ALA A 142 1.97 -12.34 -16.96
N VAL A 143 2.20 -13.00 -18.07
CA VAL A 143 1.78 -12.58 -19.41
C VAL A 143 0.77 -13.62 -19.89
N ASP A 144 -0.46 -13.21 -20.16
CA ASP A 144 -1.55 -14.07 -20.62
C ASP A 144 -1.72 -15.36 -19.78
N GLY A 145 -1.60 -15.18 -18.45
CA GLY A 145 -1.73 -16.25 -17.48
C GLY A 145 -0.49 -17.14 -17.27
N GLN A 146 0.60 -16.92 -18.00
CA GLN A 146 1.86 -17.63 -17.81
C GLN A 146 2.74 -16.88 -16.82
N TRP A 147 2.92 -17.46 -15.62
CA TRP A 147 3.69 -16.87 -14.53
C TRP A 147 5.19 -17.17 -14.63
N ALA A 148 6.02 -16.17 -14.43
CA ALA A 148 7.46 -16.28 -14.31
C ALA A 148 8.00 -15.34 -13.25
N GLU A 149 9.14 -15.69 -12.64
CA GLU A 149 9.75 -14.90 -11.58
C GLU A 149 10.43 -13.65 -12.13
N ALA A 150 10.21 -12.52 -11.47
CA ALA A 150 10.86 -11.25 -11.77
C ALA A 150 12.19 -11.13 -11.01
N THR A 151 13.11 -10.34 -11.54
CA THR A 151 14.36 -9.98 -10.87
C THR A 151 14.11 -8.92 -9.81
N LEU A 152 14.43 -9.23 -8.55
CA LEU A 152 14.36 -8.27 -7.45
C LEU A 152 15.60 -7.35 -7.44
N GLU A 153 15.39 -6.05 -7.24
CA GLU A 153 16.47 -5.10 -6.95
C GLU A 153 17.03 -5.36 -5.53
N PRO A 154 18.22 -4.86 -5.20
CA PRO A 154 18.76 -4.94 -3.84
C PRO A 154 17.79 -4.35 -2.81
N GLU A 155 17.75 -4.93 -1.61
CA GLU A 155 17.01 -4.39 -0.50
C GLU A 155 17.69 -3.12 0.02
N LEU A 156 16.93 -2.03 0.17
CA LEU A 156 17.43 -0.74 0.63
C LEU A 156 17.21 -0.52 2.13
N GLY A 157 16.38 -1.34 2.76
CA GLY A 157 16.06 -1.27 4.18
C GLY A 157 14.74 -1.99 4.48
N ARG A 158 14.54 -2.33 5.76
CA ARG A 158 13.42 -3.15 6.26
C ARG A 158 12.04 -2.72 5.79
N TYR A 159 11.79 -1.41 5.70
CA TYR A 159 10.48 -0.86 5.29
C TYR A 159 10.52 -0.22 3.90
N ALA A 160 11.65 -0.32 3.19
CA ALA A 160 11.76 0.20 1.84
C ALA A 160 11.02 -0.70 0.86
N TRP A 161 10.27 -0.10 -0.05
CA TRP A 161 9.60 -0.84 -1.10
C TRP A 161 10.62 -1.48 -2.04
N ARG A 162 10.49 -2.79 -2.24
CA ARG A 162 11.39 -3.58 -3.08
C ARG A 162 11.13 -3.31 -4.55
N GLY A 163 12.14 -2.85 -5.27
CA GLY A 163 12.08 -2.74 -6.72
C GLY A 163 12.16 -4.11 -7.39
N TRP A 164 11.57 -4.23 -8.55
CA TRP A 164 11.64 -5.43 -9.38
C TRP A 164 11.56 -5.10 -10.86
N SER A 165 12.08 -5.99 -11.71
CA SER A 165 11.98 -5.91 -13.17
C SER A 165 11.82 -7.29 -13.81
N PHE A 166 11.22 -7.28 -15.00
CA PHE A 166 11.00 -8.47 -15.82
C PHE A 166 11.14 -8.09 -17.30
N GLU A 167 11.95 -8.85 -18.04
CA GLU A 167 12.12 -8.64 -19.48
C GLU A 167 11.05 -9.45 -20.24
N TRP A 168 10.30 -8.77 -21.08
CA TRP A 168 9.24 -9.32 -21.91
C TRP A 168 9.52 -9.01 -23.37
N ASP A 169 9.63 -10.04 -24.21
CA ASP A 169 9.64 -9.87 -25.65
C ASP A 169 8.18 -9.82 -26.14
N ALA A 170 7.68 -8.60 -26.32
CA ALA A 170 6.28 -8.32 -26.56
C ALA A 170 5.88 -8.66 -28.02
N PRO A 171 5.12 -9.74 -28.27
CA PRO A 171 4.60 -10.03 -29.61
C PRO A 171 3.41 -9.12 -29.93
N PRO A 172 3.12 -8.82 -31.20
CA PRO A 172 1.93 -8.04 -31.58
C PRO A 172 0.64 -8.72 -31.12
N GLY A 173 -0.31 -7.92 -30.61
CA GLY A 173 -1.61 -8.42 -30.17
C GLY A 173 -2.10 -7.77 -28.88
N GLU A 174 -3.19 -8.33 -28.35
CA GLU A 174 -3.76 -7.95 -27.05
C GLU A 174 -3.20 -8.88 -25.97
N HIS A 175 -2.72 -8.31 -24.87
CA HIS A 175 -2.10 -9.07 -23.78
C HIS A 175 -2.64 -8.58 -22.43
N GLU A 176 -2.70 -9.50 -21.46
CA GLU A 176 -2.96 -9.21 -20.05
C GLU A 176 -1.68 -9.41 -19.24
N LEU A 177 -1.27 -8.36 -18.53
CA LEU A 177 -0.11 -8.39 -17.64
C LEU A 177 -0.57 -8.31 -16.19
N LEU A 178 0.01 -9.17 -15.34
CA LEU A 178 -0.23 -9.23 -13.90
C LEU A 178 1.10 -9.25 -13.16
N CYS A 179 1.10 -8.78 -11.91
CA CYS A 179 2.22 -9.04 -11.01
C CYS A 179 1.71 -9.34 -9.60
N ARG A 180 2.39 -10.24 -8.89
CA ARG A 180 2.11 -10.55 -7.48
C ARG A 180 3.38 -10.68 -6.67
N ALA A 181 3.31 -10.31 -5.40
CA ALA A 181 4.39 -10.48 -4.45
C ALA A 181 4.09 -11.58 -3.43
N SER A 182 5.18 -12.18 -2.91
CA SER A 182 5.17 -13.01 -1.71
C SER A 182 6.21 -12.48 -0.73
N ASP A 183 5.93 -12.56 0.56
CA ASP A 183 6.82 -12.08 1.61
C ASP A 183 7.37 -13.21 2.50
N SER A 184 8.30 -12.87 3.39
CA SER A 184 9.01 -13.79 4.27
C SER A 184 8.13 -14.46 5.34
N THR A 185 6.88 -14.04 5.50
CA THR A 185 5.89 -14.70 6.36
C THR A 185 5.12 -15.79 5.62
N GLY A 186 5.33 -15.93 4.31
CA GLY A 186 4.58 -16.81 3.43
C GLY A 186 3.28 -16.21 2.92
N ALA A 187 3.00 -14.94 3.21
CA ALA A 187 1.84 -14.26 2.66
C ALA A 187 2.02 -14.01 1.16
N VAL A 188 0.98 -14.27 0.39
CA VAL A 188 0.95 -14.09 -1.07
C VAL A 188 -0.15 -13.11 -1.45
N GLN A 189 0.16 -12.18 -2.34
CA GLN A 189 -0.83 -11.27 -2.89
C GLN A 189 -1.92 -12.05 -3.64
N PRO A 190 -3.21 -11.88 -3.29
CA PRO A 190 -4.29 -12.64 -3.88
C PRO A 190 -4.61 -12.17 -5.31
N LEU A 191 -5.06 -13.09 -6.16
CA LEU A 191 -5.54 -12.78 -7.52
C LEU A 191 -6.87 -12.04 -7.49
N GLU A 192 -7.73 -12.39 -6.56
CA GLU A 192 -9.07 -11.82 -6.42
C GLU A 192 -9.19 -11.04 -5.11
N GLN A 193 -9.97 -9.98 -5.16
CA GLN A 193 -10.21 -9.17 -3.98
C GLN A 193 -11.00 -9.95 -2.94
N ARG A 194 -10.51 -9.94 -1.68
CA ARG A 194 -11.33 -10.35 -0.56
C ARG A 194 -12.51 -9.37 -0.43
N PHE A 195 -13.70 -9.90 -0.27
CA PHE A 195 -14.86 -9.07 0.00
C PHE A 195 -14.69 -8.27 1.30
N ASP A 196 -14.96 -6.99 1.23
CA ASP A 196 -14.98 -6.07 2.37
C ASP A 196 -15.93 -4.91 2.01
N VAL A 197 -16.93 -4.69 2.86
CA VAL A 197 -17.96 -3.66 2.63
C VAL A 197 -17.38 -2.26 2.56
N THR A 198 -16.29 -2.01 3.28
CA THR A 198 -15.64 -0.69 3.33
C THR A 198 -14.65 -0.46 2.19
N GLY A 199 -14.20 -1.53 1.53
CA GLY A 199 -13.22 -1.50 0.45
C GLY A 199 -11.78 -1.25 0.89
N PHE A 200 -11.49 -1.22 2.19
CA PHE A 200 -10.13 -1.02 2.68
C PHE A 200 -9.24 -2.25 2.49
N GLY A 201 -7.93 -2.00 2.45
CA GLY A 201 -6.89 -3.04 2.41
C GLY A 201 -6.96 -3.94 1.18
N ASN A 202 -7.59 -3.50 0.09
CA ASN A 202 -7.56 -4.23 -1.16
C ASN A 202 -6.11 -4.34 -1.65
N ASN A 203 -5.61 -5.57 -1.68
CA ASN A 203 -4.29 -5.90 -2.20
C ASN A 203 -4.35 -6.90 -3.36
N ALA A 204 -5.52 -7.10 -3.98
CA ALA A 204 -5.63 -7.97 -5.14
C ALA A 204 -4.73 -7.51 -6.30
N VAL A 205 -4.34 -8.47 -7.09
CA VAL A 205 -3.54 -8.25 -8.31
C VAL A 205 -4.28 -7.32 -9.27
N GLN A 206 -3.58 -6.33 -9.79
CA GLN A 206 -4.13 -5.45 -10.82
C GLN A 206 -3.89 -6.07 -12.21
N ARG A 207 -4.94 -6.07 -13.04
CA ARG A 207 -4.89 -6.50 -14.43
C ARG A 207 -4.54 -5.31 -15.30
N GLN A 208 -3.47 -5.42 -16.08
CA GLN A 208 -3.06 -4.41 -17.06
C GLN A 208 -3.27 -4.98 -18.47
N HIS A 209 -4.26 -4.43 -19.17
CA HIS A 209 -4.49 -4.75 -20.58
C HIS A 209 -3.61 -3.87 -21.45
N VAL A 210 -2.88 -4.46 -22.36
CA VAL A 210 -1.97 -3.79 -23.29
C VAL A 210 -2.23 -4.24 -24.71
N THR A 211 -2.12 -3.31 -25.65
CA THR A 211 -2.13 -3.57 -27.10
C THR A 211 -0.71 -3.39 -27.60
N VAL A 212 -0.10 -4.44 -28.14
CA VAL A 212 1.23 -4.41 -28.77
C VAL A 212 1.09 -4.23 -30.28
N ARG A 213 1.79 -3.25 -30.86
CA ARG A 213 1.73 -2.89 -32.28
C ARG A 213 3.10 -2.81 -32.96
#